data_8cb8716884db052a4ab16bdf48c7de85
#
_entry.id   8cb8716884db052a4ab16bdf48c7de85
#
_cell.length_a   1.000
_cell.length_b   1.000
_cell.length_c   1.000
_cell.angle_alpha   90.00
_cell.angle_beta   90.00
_cell.angle_gamma   90.00
#
_symmetry.space_group_name_H-M   'P 1'
#
loop_
_entity.id
_entity.type
_entity.pdbx_description
1 polymer ?
#
loop_
_entity_poly.entity_id
_entity_poly.type
_entity_poly.pdbx_seq_one_letter_code
_entity_poly.pdbx_strand_id
1 'polypeptide(L)'
;MAVVCAGWAIYESKHDTPADNAAMAGAASGGALPTRVITAPVRERQLNIGLEAIGTAGANEAVSITAKTSNIITAIHFTDGQRVQAGQVLVELDRGTAEADLAAATAAFEESRSQWNRSRELLATQALSKAQYEQLEATMKSNEARVAAAQSRLNDTYIRAPFTGHVGLRRVSVGALINPGTLITTLDDTSTIKVDFSVPEAQVGALRAGQTIVARTNAYPGRQFSGRVISVDSRVDAATRSVIVRAAVPNAD
;
A
#
# COMPACT_ATOMS: atom_id res chain seq x y z
N MET A 1 -6.25 17.78 -35.79
CA MET A 1 -6.23 17.86 -37.27
C MET A 1 -4.79 17.71 -37.71
N ALA A 2 -4.42 16.56 -38.24
CA ALA A 2 -3.41 16.22 -39.22
C ALA A 2 -3.09 14.73 -39.10
N VAL A 3 -3.70 13.97 -40.01
CA VAL A 3 -3.45 12.56 -40.24
C VAL A 3 -2.24 12.48 -41.20
N VAL A 4 -1.22 11.70 -40.85
CA VAL A 4 -0.18 11.31 -41.78
C VAL A 4 -0.24 9.80 -41.90
N CYS A 5 -0.84 9.36 -43.04
CA CYS A 5 -0.75 8.00 -43.54
C CYS A 5 0.58 7.84 -44.26
N ALA A 6 1.46 6.95 -43.81
CA ALA A 6 2.59 6.46 -44.61
C ALA A 6 2.21 5.11 -45.21
N GLY A 7 1.92 5.14 -46.52
CA GLY A 7 1.64 3.96 -47.31
C GLY A 7 2.93 3.20 -47.63
N TRP A 8 2.87 1.89 -47.46
CA TRP A 8 3.91 0.96 -47.88
C TRP A 8 3.63 0.53 -49.30
N ALA A 9 4.47 0.96 -50.24
CA ALA A 9 4.40 0.52 -51.64
C ALA A 9 5.30 -0.71 -51.83
N ILE A 10 4.66 -1.84 -52.11
CA ILE A 10 5.32 -3.06 -52.62
C ILE A 10 5.61 -2.84 -54.10
N TYR A 11 6.89 -2.83 -54.47
CA TYR A 11 7.32 -2.76 -55.86
C TYR A 11 7.55 -4.18 -56.38
N GLU A 12 6.60 -4.67 -57.15
CA GLU A 12 6.67 -5.91 -57.88
C GLU A 12 7.25 -5.63 -59.29
N SER A 13 8.50 -6.04 -59.55
CA SER A 13 9.10 -5.92 -60.88
C SER A 13 8.79 -7.14 -61.69
N LYS A 14 7.93 -6.95 -62.71
CA LYS A 14 7.71 -7.90 -63.83
C LYS A 14 8.91 -7.91 -64.77
N HIS A 15 9.43 -9.10 -65.00
CA HIS A 15 10.36 -9.38 -66.05
C HIS A 15 9.61 -9.51 -67.41
N ASP A 16 9.86 -8.63 -68.35
CA ASP A 16 9.57 -8.83 -69.73
C ASP A 16 10.89 -9.04 -70.45
N THR A 17 11.01 -10.21 -71.09
CA THR A 17 12.07 -10.55 -72.00
C THR A 17 11.64 -10.18 -73.45
N PRO A 18 12.48 -9.60 -74.26
CA PRO A 18 12.46 -9.90 -75.69
C PRO A 18 13.77 -10.53 -76.17
N ALA A 19 13.59 -11.53 -76.98
CA ALA A 19 14.61 -12.28 -77.67
C ALA A 19 15.21 -11.49 -78.84
N ASP A 20 16.37 -12.00 -79.28
CA ASP A 20 17.07 -11.86 -80.57
C ASP A 20 17.87 -10.58 -80.89
N ASN A 21 19.17 -10.72 -80.80
CA ASN A 21 19.96 -10.75 -82.06
C ASN A 21 21.40 -11.23 -81.81
N ALA A 22 21.75 -12.26 -82.57
CA ALA A 22 23.10 -12.75 -82.70
C ALA A 22 23.98 -11.77 -83.49
N ALA A 23 25.17 -11.57 -83.06
CA ALA A 23 26.40 -11.70 -83.85
C ALA A 23 27.59 -10.95 -83.22
N MET A 24 28.67 -11.60 -83.34
CA MET A 24 30.05 -11.20 -83.42
C MET A 24 30.92 -11.31 -82.16
N ALA A 25 31.81 -12.22 -82.34
CA ALA A 25 32.95 -12.58 -81.55
C ALA A 25 33.86 -11.41 -81.22
N GLY A 26 34.35 -11.43 -79.99
CA GLY A 26 35.44 -10.58 -79.50
C GLY A 26 35.92 -11.07 -78.17
N ALA A 27 36.92 -11.95 -78.15
CA ALA A 27 37.57 -12.38 -76.95
C ALA A 27 38.23 -11.20 -76.26
N ALA A 28 37.73 -10.92 -75.06
CA ALA A 28 38.49 -10.22 -74.00
C ALA A 28 38.17 -10.88 -72.70
N SER A 29 39.02 -11.79 -72.32
CA SER A 29 39.04 -12.31 -70.95
C SER A 29 39.45 -11.21 -69.96
N GLY A 30 38.50 -10.32 -69.71
CA GLY A 30 38.59 -9.39 -68.60
C GLY A 30 38.28 -10.14 -67.30
N GLY A 31 39.28 -10.66 -66.62
CA GLY A 31 39.12 -11.21 -65.33
C GLY A 31 38.48 -10.16 -64.38
N ALA A 32 37.25 -10.41 -64.01
CA ALA A 32 36.59 -9.57 -62.98
C ALA A 32 37.52 -9.51 -61.74
N LEU A 33 37.98 -8.33 -61.50
CA LEU A 33 38.81 -8.10 -60.27
C LEU A 33 37.95 -8.52 -59.10
N PRO A 34 38.51 -9.34 -58.17
CA PRO A 34 37.80 -9.79 -57.02
C PRO A 34 37.29 -8.58 -56.21
N THR A 35 36.00 -8.51 -56.04
CA THR A 35 35.36 -7.46 -55.23
C THR A 35 35.88 -7.62 -53.78
N ARG A 36 36.53 -6.61 -53.28
CA ARG A 36 36.94 -6.58 -51.88
C ARG A 36 35.68 -6.51 -50.99
N VAL A 37 35.44 -7.54 -50.22
CA VAL A 37 34.38 -7.60 -49.21
C VAL A 37 35.03 -7.53 -47.83
N ILE A 38 34.45 -6.70 -46.97
CA ILE A 38 34.85 -6.65 -45.56
C ILE A 38 33.95 -7.65 -44.84
N THR A 39 34.54 -8.70 -44.30
CA THR A 39 33.83 -9.68 -43.47
C THR A 39 34.03 -9.34 -42.01
N ALA A 40 32.98 -9.39 -41.22
CA ALA A 40 33.03 -9.30 -39.78
C ALA A 40 32.60 -10.65 -39.18
N PRO A 41 33.28 -11.15 -38.15
CA PRO A 41 32.86 -12.38 -37.48
C PRO A 41 31.49 -12.19 -36.82
N VAL A 42 30.58 -13.12 -37.02
CA VAL A 42 29.33 -13.21 -36.26
C VAL A 42 29.67 -13.55 -34.83
N ARG A 43 29.20 -12.73 -33.90
CA ARG A 43 29.34 -12.97 -32.45
C ARG A 43 27.95 -13.08 -31.86
N GLU A 44 27.73 -14.14 -31.13
CA GLU A 44 26.54 -14.24 -30.27
C GLU A 44 26.66 -13.20 -29.13
N ARG A 45 25.63 -12.39 -28.96
CA ARG A 45 25.52 -11.41 -27.88
C ARG A 45 24.19 -11.62 -27.18
N GLN A 46 24.25 -11.76 -25.86
CA GLN A 46 23.04 -11.74 -25.06
C GLN A 46 22.43 -10.33 -25.12
N LEU A 47 21.21 -10.25 -25.64
CA LEU A 47 20.40 -9.05 -25.64
C LEU A 47 19.46 -9.09 -24.44
N ASN A 48 19.71 -8.24 -23.45
CA ASN A 48 18.78 -8.06 -22.34
C ASN A 48 17.66 -7.11 -22.79
N ILE A 49 16.47 -7.65 -22.93
CA ILE A 49 15.27 -6.85 -23.20
C ILE A 49 14.80 -6.31 -21.84
N GLY A 50 15.08 -5.04 -21.58
CA GLY A 50 14.57 -4.32 -20.41
C GLY A 50 13.19 -3.73 -20.71
N LEU A 51 12.26 -3.87 -19.78
CA LEU A 51 10.99 -3.15 -19.77
C LEU A 51 11.18 -1.87 -18.96
N GLU A 52 10.91 -0.72 -19.56
CA GLU A 52 10.85 0.56 -18.86
C GLU A 52 9.39 0.98 -18.69
N ALA A 53 9.04 1.42 -17.50
CA ALA A 53 7.70 1.89 -17.16
C ALA A 53 7.78 3.06 -16.19
N ILE A 54 6.80 3.96 -16.25
CA ILE A 54 6.61 5.04 -15.29
C ILE A 54 5.71 4.52 -14.17
N GLY A 55 6.11 4.78 -12.93
CA GLY A 55 5.36 4.36 -11.75
C GLY A 55 5.22 5.47 -10.72
N THR A 56 4.30 5.26 -9.79
CA THR A 56 4.06 6.12 -8.64
C THR A 56 4.58 5.43 -7.39
N ALA A 57 5.40 6.13 -6.62
CA ALA A 57 5.90 5.67 -5.33
C ALA A 57 4.93 6.09 -4.22
N GLY A 58 4.64 5.18 -3.33
CA GLY A 58 3.82 5.41 -2.14
C GLY A 58 4.42 4.73 -0.91
N ALA A 59 3.98 5.13 0.28
CA ALA A 59 4.36 4.47 1.52
C ALA A 59 3.88 3.01 1.55
N ASN A 60 4.51 2.18 2.36
CA ASN A 60 4.06 0.81 2.61
C ASN A 60 2.64 0.78 3.17
N GLU A 61 2.40 1.59 4.20
CA GLU A 61 1.08 1.85 4.76
C GLU A 61 0.91 3.35 4.95
N ALA A 62 -0.26 3.87 4.61
CA ALA A 62 -0.63 5.26 4.80
C ALA A 62 -2.03 5.34 5.40
N VAL A 63 -2.19 6.09 6.49
CA VAL A 63 -3.48 6.24 7.16
C VAL A 63 -3.69 7.68 7.61
N SER A 64 -4.93 8.13 7.51
CA SER A 64 -5.37 9.39 8.11
C SER A 64 -5.79 9.14 9.55
N ILE A 65 -5.10 9.75 10.50
CA ILE A 65 -5.45 9.69 11.92
C ILE A 65 -6.58 10.68 12.16
N THR A 66 -7.74 10.15 12.52
CA THR A 66 -8.97 10.93 12.75
C THR A 66 -9.52 10.71 14.15
N ALA A 67 -10.31 11.66 14.64
CA ALA A 67 -11.04 11.50 15.88
C ALA A 67 -12.16 10.48 15.75
N LYS A 68 -12.39 9.67 16.80
CA LYS A 68 -13.51 8.73 16.89
C LYS A 68 -14.71 9.31 17.64
N THR A 69 -14.44 10.22 18.58
CA THR A 69 -15.45 10.82 19.46
C THR A 69 -15.39 12.35 19.37
N SER A 70 -16.49 13.03 19.75
CA SER A 70 -16.52 14.48 19.89
C SER A 70 -15.94 14.84 21.26
N ASN A 71 -14.82 15.59 21.28
CA ASN A 71 -14.18 15.97 22.53
C ASN A 71 -13.16 17.11 22.32
N ILE A 72 -12.67 17.70 23.42
CA ILE A 72 -11.66 18.76 23.42
C ILE A 72 -10.27 18.13 23.53
N ILE A 73 -9.31 18.65 22.75
CA ILE A 73 -7.91 18.25 22.82
C ILE A 73 -7.26 18.88 24.04
N THR A 74 -6.73 18.05 24.95
CA THR A 74 -6.00 18.50 26.16
C THR A 74 -4.49 18.54 25.92
N ALA A 75 -3.94 17.58 25.16
CA ALA A 75 -2.51 17.55 24.88
C ALA A 75 -2.22 16.92 23.48
N ILE A 76 -1.09 17.31 22.89
CA ILE A 76 -0.56 16.75 21.65
C ILE A 76 0.90 16.37 21.91
N HIS A 77 1.24 15.10 21.62
CA HIS A 77 2.53 14.48 21.98
C HIS A 77 3.40 14.17 20.77
N PHE A 78 3.19 14.85 19.66
CA PHE A 78 4.04 14.71 18.47
C PHE A 78 4.35 16.06 17.85
N THR A 79 5.42 16.09 17.08
CA THR A 79 5.79 17.22 16.20
C THR A 79 5.65 16.80 14.73
N ASP A 80 5.48 17.77 13.85
CA ASP A 80 5.34 17.56 12.42
C ASP A 80 6.57 16.82 11.86
N GLY A 81 6.35 15.76 11.09
CA GLY A 81 7.41 14.92 10.52
C GLY A 81 8.07 13.93 11.50
N GLN A 82 7.67 13.90 12.77
CA GLN A 82 8.27 13.03 13.77
C GLN A 82 8.03 11.55 13.45
N ARG A 83 9.03 10.71 13.73
CA ARG A 83 8.86 9.25 13.74
C ARG A 83 8.22 8.82 15.05
N VAL A 84 7.15 8.03 14.97
CA VAL A 84 6.40 7.49 16.11
C VAL A 84 6.33 5.98 16.06
N GLN A 85 6.13 5.34 17.22
CA GLN A 85 6.01 3.89 17.33
C GLN A 85 4.54 3.46 17.40
N ALA A 86 4.27 2.22 16.99
CA ALA A 86 2.95 1.61 17.15
C ALA A 86 2.50 1.68 18.62
N GLY A 87 1.24 2.11 18.86
CA GLY A 87 0.66 2.29 20.18
C GLY A 87 1.04 3.58 20.89
N GLN A 88 1.99 4.37 20.39
CA GLN A 88 2.35 5.67 20.96
C GLN A 88 1.15 6.61 20.97
N VAL A 89 0.90 7.30 22.09
CA VAL A 89 -0.15 8.31 22.19
C VAL A 89 0.26 9.53 21.37
N LEU A 90 -0.58 9.95 20.46
CA LEU A 90 -0.39 11.14 19.63
C LEU A 90 -1.15 12.34 20.18
N VAL A 91 -2.40 12.11 20.60
CA VAL A 91 -3.28 13.15 21.13
C VAL A 91 -4.04 12.61 22.35
N GLU A 92 -4.18 13.44 23.34
CA GLU A 92 -5.05 13.21 24.49
C GLU A 92 -6.26 14.15 24.40
N LEU A 93 -7.42 13.57 24.61
CA LEU A 93 -8.69 14.28 24.71
C LEU A 93 -9.09 14.46 26.18
N ASP A 94 -10.05 15.31 26.45
CA ASP A 94 -10.62 15.45 27.80
C ASP A 94 -11.22 14.11 28.23
N ARG A 95 -10.81 13.63 29.38
CA ARG A 95 -11.15 12.30 29.90
C ARG A 95 -11.93 12.33 31.20
N GLY A 96 -12.20 13.54 31.74
CA GLY A 96 -12.83 13.67 33.07
C GLY A 96 -14.15 12.91 33.16
N THR A 97 -15.01 13.02 32.15
CA THR A 97 -16.29 12.28 32.14
C THR A 97 -16.10 10.78 31.97
N ALA A 98 -15.18 10.35 31.09
CA ALA A 98 -14.92 8.92 30.85
C ALA A 98 -14.29 8.23 32.07
N GLU A 99 -13.41 8.91 32.80
CA GLU A 99 -12.84 8.42 34.07
C GLU A 99 -13.91 8.28 35.15
N ALA A 100 -14.81 9.27 35.29
CA ALA A 100 -15.91 9.20 36.24
C ALA A 100 -16.89 8.06 35.86
N ASP A 101 -17.23 7.87 34.60
CA ASP A 101 -18.07 6.77 34.15
C ASP A 101 -17.45 5.40 34.44
N LEU A 102 -16.14 5.25 34.22
CA LEU A 102 -15.41 4.03 34.52
C LEU A 102 -15.42 3.75 36.03
N ALA A 103 -15.17 4.76 36.87
CA ALA A 103 -15.21 4.62 38.32
C ALA A 103 -16.60 4.20 38.81
N ALA A 104 -17.67 4.80 38.28
CA ALA A 104 -19.05 4.44 38.64
C ALA A 104 -19.40 3.00 38.21
N ALA A 105 -19.02 2.60 36.97
CA ALA A 105 -19.24 1.24 36.49
C ALA A 105 -18.46 0.20 37.29
N THR A 106 -17.22 0.51 37.68
CA THR A 106 -16.38 -0.36 38.53
C THR A 106 -17.00 -0.56 39.89
N ALA A 107 -17.48 0.51 40.56
CA ALA A 107 -18.14 0.40 41.85
C ALA A 107 -19.40 -0.48 41.78
N ALA A 108 -20.23 -0.32 40.75
CA ALA A 108 -21.41 -1.15 40.53
C ALA A 108 -21.08 -2.64 40.27
N PHE A 109 -19.99 -2.89 39.57
CA PHE A 109 -19.48 -4.24 39.35
C PHE A 109 -18.98 -4.88 40.63
N GLU A 110 -18.18 -4.17 41.44
CA GLU A 110 -17.67 -4.65 42.73
C GLU A 110 -18.80 -4.97 43.69
N GLU A 111 -19.83 -4.12 43.78
CA GLU A 111 -21.04 -4.37 44.58
C GLU A 111 -21.73 -5.67 44.15
N SER A 112 -22.06 -5.79 42.85
CA SER A 112 -22.75 -6.98 42.31
C SER A 112 -21.91 -8.25 42.45
N ARG A 113 -20.60 -8.18 42.27
CA ARG A 113 -19.65 -9.27 42.49
C ARG A 113 -19.65 -9.71 43.94
N SER A 114 -19.66 -8.77 44.90
CA SER A 114 -19.74 -9.07 46.30
C SER A 114 -21.07 -9.75 46.69
N GLN A 115 -22.21 -9.29 46.10
CA GLN A 115 -23.51 -9.93 46.27
C GLN A 115 -23.55 -11.35 45.73
N TRP A 116 -23.03 -11.55 44.49
CA TRP A 116 -22.93 -12.87 43.89
C TRP A 116 -22.03 -13.82 44.70
N ASN A 117 -20.87 -13.39 45.17
CA ASN A 117 -19.99 -14.18 46.02
C ASN A 117 -20.69 -14.67 47.28
N ARG A 118 -21.42 -13.77 48.00
CA ARG A 118 -22.22 -14.17 49.18
C ARG A 118 -23.33 -15.15 48.79
N SER A 119 -24.00 -14.99 47.67
CA SER A 119 -25.07 -15.87 47.24
C SER A 119 -24.59 -17.28 46.92
N ARG A 120 -23.32 -17.44 46.48
CA ARG A 120 -22.69 -18.73 46.22
C ARG A 120 -22.60 -19.59 47.50
N GLU A 121 -22.29 -18.97 48.63
CA GLU A 121 -22.25 -19.66 49.95
C GLU A 121 -23.65 -20.06 50.40
N LEU A 122 -24.64 -19.20 50.20
CA LEU A 122 -26.03 -19.45 50.54
C LEU A 122 -26.66 -20.54 49.66
N LEU A 123 -26.27 -20.63 48.37
CA LEU A 123 -26.72 -21.71 47.46
C LEU A 123 -26.20 -23.07 47.94
N ALA A 124 -24.94 -23.15 48.42
CA ALA A 124 -24.34 -24.37 48.95
C ALA A 124 -25.06 -24.93 50.18
N THR A 125 -25.68 -24.04 50.97
CA THR A 125 -26.48 -24.39 52.15
C THR A 125 -27.98 -24.52 51.85
N GLN A 126 -28.40 -24.45 50.59
CA GLN A 126 -29.80 -24.45 50.16
C GLN A 126 -30.65 -23.29 50.70
N ALA A 127 -30.03 -22.26 51.24
CA ALA A 127 -30.69 -21.07 51.76
C ALA A 127 -31.10 -20.07 50.67
N LEU A 128 -30.68 -20.30 49.43
CA LEU A 128 -31.01 -19.47 48.23
C LEU A 128 -31.56 -20.35 47.12
N SER A 129 -32.59 -19.85 46.38
CA SER A 129 -33.07 -20.56 45.21
C SER A 129 -32.08 -20.43 44.04
N LYS A 130 -32.05 -21.46 43.16
CA LYS A 130 -31.23 -21.44 41.95
C LYS A 130 -31.56 -20.26 41.04
N ALA A 131 -32.84 -19.90 40.89
CA ALA A 131 -33.26 -18.75 40.11
C ALA A 131 -32.73 -17.42 40.62
N GLN A 132 -32.69 -17.23 41.95
CA GLN A 132 -32.10 -16.03 42.58
C GLN A 132 -30.58 -15.95 42.35
N TYR A 133 -29.89 -17.09 42.46
CA TYR A 133 -28.46 -17.16 42.18
C TYR A 133 -28.15 -16.80 40.72
N GLU A 134 -28.89 -17.39 39.76
CA GLU A 134 -28.75 -17.10 38.32
C GLU A 134 -29.03 -15.62 38.01
N GLN A 135 -30.01 -15.00 38.69
CA GLN A 135 -30.30 -13.57 38.57
C GLN A 135 -29.14 -12.69 39.07
N LEU A 136 -28.50 -13.02 40.18
CA LEU A 136 -27.35 -12.29 40.71
C LEU A 136 -26.14 -12.47 39.83
N GLU A 137 -25.93 -13.66 39.25
CA GLU A 137 -24.88 -13.93 38.31
C GLU A 137 -25.07 -13.11 36.99
N ALA A 138 -26.31 -13.06 36.48
CA ALA A 138 -26.63 -12.25 35.31
C ALA A 138 -26.39 -10.76 35.55
N THR A 139 -26.73 -10.27 36.74
CA THR A 139 -26.51 -8.86 37.13
C THR A 139 -25.01 -8.54 37.22
N MET A 140 -24.21 -9.41 37.82
CA MET A 140 -22.75 -9.26 37.90
C MET A 140 -22.14 -9.23 36.49
N LYS A 141 -22.51 -10.17 35.60
CA LYS A 141 -22.03 -10.20 34.20
C LYS A 141 -22.44 -8.95 33.40
N SER A 142 -23.66 -8.44 33.65
CA SER A 142 -24.11 -7.18 33.01
C SER A 142 -23.26 -5.98 33.45
N ASN A 143 -22.92 -5.89 34.76
CA ASN A 143 -22.07 -4.81 35.28
C ASN A 143 -20.61 -4.96 34.78
N GLU A 144 -20.09 -6.18 34.67
CA GLU A 144 -18.77 -6.45 34.09
C GLU A 144 -18.70 -5.94 32.63
N ALA A 145 -19.75 -6.20 31.84
CA ALA A 145 -19.84 -5.68 30.48
C ALA A 145 -19.91 -4.13 30.44
N ARG A 146 -20.53 -3.49 31.44
CA ARG A 146 -20.54 -2.03 31.58
C ARG A 146 -19.16 -1.46 31.87
N VAL A 147 -18.37 -2.12 32.74
CA VAL A 147 -16.97 -1.75 32.99
C VAL A 147 -16.16 -1.82 31.70
N ALA A 148 -16.27 -2.92 30.94
CA ALA A 148 -15.58 -3.07 29.67
C ALA A 148 -15.96 -1.96 28.66
N ALA A 149 -17.23 -1.61 28.60
CA ALA A 149 -17.71 -0.52 27.75
C ALA A 149 -17.18 0.86 28.19
N ALA A 150 -17.16 1.15 29.50
CA ALA A 150 -16.61 2.40 30.04
C ALA A 150 -15.09 2.48 29.81
N GLN A 151 -14.35 1.38 30.00
CA GLN A 151 -12.93 1.29 29.71
C GLN A 151 -12.64 1.54 28.22
N SER A 152 -13.48 1.02 27.33
CA SER A 152 -13.33 1.29 25.87
C SER A 152 -13.53 2.77 25.56
N ARG A 153 -14.53 3.43 26.16
CA ARG A 153 -14.73 4.88 26.00
C ARG A 153 -13.55 5.69 26.52
N LEU A 154 -12.98 5.31 27.66
CA LEU A 154 -11.77 5.95 28.18
C LEU A 154 -10.58 5.72 27.23
N ASN A 155 -10.42 4.53 26.68
CA ASN A 155 -9.35 4.25 25.71
C ASN A 155 -9.52 5.09 24.44
N ASP A 156 -10.74 5.39 24.01
CA ASP A 156 -11.02 6.22 22.83
C ASP A 156 -10.67 7.71 23.02
N THR A 157 -10.41 8.16 24.26
CA THR A 157 -9.89 9.50 24.54
C THR A 157 -8.39 9.61 24.23
N TYR A 158 -7.69 8.50 24.04
CA TYR A 158 -6.30 8.47 23.61
C TYR A 158 -6.20 8.08 22.14
N ILE A 159 -5.76 9.01 21.33
CA ILE A 159 -5.53 8.75 19.90
C ILE A 159 -4.10 8.26 19.75
N ARG A 160 -3.95 7.00 19.29
CA ARG A 160 -2.67 6.31 19.20
C ARG A 160 -2.30 6.01 17.76
N ALA A 161 -0.99 5.88 17.50
CA ALA A 161 -0.46 5.43 16.23
C ALA A 161 -0.78 3.94 16.02
N PRO A 162 -1.44 3.54 14.91
CA PRO A 162 -1.75 2.14 14.65
C PRO A 162 -0.53 1.31 14.24
N PHE A 163 0.48 1.94 13.65
CA PHE A 163 1.76 1.32 13.27
C PHE A 163 2.91 2.33 13.45
N THR A 164 4.13 1.86 13.33
CA THR A 164 5.35 2.69 13.38
C THR A 164 5.55 3.40 12.04
N GLY A 165 5.76 4.72 12.08
CA GLY A 165 5.91 5.50 10.85
C GLY A 165 6.24 6.96 11.15
N HIS A 166 6.12 7.82 10.12
CA HIS A 166 6.29 9.25 10.23
C HIS A 166 4.92 9.94 10.20
N VAL A 167 4.68 10.80 11.18
CA VAL A 167 3.48 11.64 11.19
C VAL A 167 3.65 12.80 10.22
N GLY A 168 2.56 13.15 9.53
CA GLY A 168 2.51 14.30 8.64
C GLY A 168 2.32 15.62 9.39
N LEU A 169 1.75 16.60 8.70
CA LEU A 169 1.46 17.90 9.29
C LEU A 169 0.27 17.84 10.25
N ARG A 170 0.38 18.49 11.37
CA ARG A 170 -0.68 18.64 12.35
C ARG A 170 -1.79 19.57 11.81
N ARG A 171 -3.05 19.12 11.95
CA ARG A 171 -4.23 19.86 11.47
C ARG A 171 -5.10 20.42 12.60
N VAL A 172 -4.77 20.14 13.84
CA VAL A 172 -5.55 20.50 15.02
C VAL A 172 -4.67 21.20 16.07
N SER A 173 -5.28 21.89 17.04
CA SER A 173 -4.55 22.59 18.12
C SER A 173 -5.10 22.17 19.48
N VAL A 174 -4.29 22.30 20.52
CA VAL A 174 -4.72 22.11 21.91
C VAL A 174 -5.84 23.11 22.23
N GLY A 175 -6.87 22.64 22.93
CA GLY A 175 -8.09 23.40 23.21
C GLY A 175 -9.15 23.36 22.11
N ALA A 176 -8.86 22.79 20.94
CA ALA A 176 -9.85 22.66 19.88
C ALA A 176 -10.86 21.55 20.20
N LEU A 177 -12.14 21.80 19.92
CA LEU A 177 -13.17 20.80 19.87
C LEU A 177 -13.08 20.04 18.54
N ILE A 178 -12.95 18.72 18.60
CA ILE A 178 -12.94 17.85 17.43
C ILE A 178 -14.18 16.96 17.41
N ASN A 179 -14.59 16.58 16.21
CA ASN A 179 -15.74 15.69 15.98
C ASN A 179 -15.28 14.40 15.28
N PRO A 180 -16.06 13.31 15.32
CA PRO A 180 -15.76 12.09 14.58
C PRO A 180 -15.45 12.39 13.12
N GLY A 181 -14.34 11.84 12.62
CA GLY A 181 -13.85 12.07 11.26
C GLY A 181 -12.96 13.31 11.09
N THR A 182 -12.80 14.17 12.11
CA THR A 182 -11.85 15.30 12.02
C THR A 182 -10.44 14.78 11.82
N LEU A 183 -9.77 15.21 10.75
CA LEU A 183 -8.39 14.84 10.45
C LEU A 183 -7.44 15.53 11.42
N ILE A 184 -6.64 14.76 12.12
CA ILE A 184 -5.62 15.22 13.08
C ILE A 184 -4.26 15.33 12.42
N THR A 185 -3.83 14.26 11.78
CA THR A 185 -2.57 14.16 11.01
C THR A 185 -2.64 12.94 10.10
N THR A 186 -1.65 12.75 9.22
CA THR A 186 -1.42 11.50 8.50
C THR A 186 -0.33 10.70 9.16
N LEU A 187 -0.29 9.41 8.96
CA LEU A 187 0.78 8.53 9.40
C LEU A 187 1.18 7.63 8.24
N ASP A 188 2.46 7.67 7.87
CA ASP A 188 3.01 6.98 6.73
C ASP A 188 4.19 6.08 7.18
N ASP A 189 4.10 4.79 6.85
CA ASP A 189 5.22 3.86 6.98
C ASP A 189 6.08 3.93 5.71
N THR A 190 7.21 4.60 5.82
CA THR A 190 8.16 4.78 4.73
C THR A 190 9.31 3.77 4.77
N SER A 191 9.29 2.77 5.63
CA SER A 191 10.36 1.74 5.74
C SER A 191 10.54 0.94 4.44
N THR A 192 9.45 0.78 3.70
CA THR A 192 9.42 0.19 2.37
C THR A 192 8.57 1.10 1.47
N ILE A 193 9.06 1.39 0.30
CA ILE A 193 8.31 2.15 -0.70
C ILE A 193 7.65 1.17 -1.65
N LYS A 194 6.33 1.24 -1.78
CA LYS A 194 5.57 0.54 -2.81
C LYS A 194 5.58 1.37 -4.09
N VAL A 195 5.98 0.77 -5.19
CA VAL A 195 5.99 1.41 -6.51
C VAL A 195 4.96 0.69 -7.37
N ASP A 196 3.93 1.42 -7.75
CA ASP A 196 2.90 0.94 -8.67
C ASP A 196 3.19 1.48 -10.07
N PHE A 197 3.33 0.60 -11.06
CA PHE A 197 3.61 0.97 -12.43
C PHE A 197 2.77 0.15 -13.42
N SER A 198 2.44 0.76 -14.54
CA SER A 198 1.59 0.16 -15.56
C SER A 198 2.44 -0.54 -16.61
N VAL A 199 2.07 -1.78 -16.95
CA VAL A 199 2.73 -2.60 -17.96
C VAL A 199 1.72 -3.01 -19.02
N PRO A 200 2.01 -2.84 -20.33
CA PRO A 200 1.15 -3.30 -21.41
C PRO A 200 0.85 -4.80 -21.31
N GLU A 201 -0.39 -5.20 -21.60
CA GLU A 201 -0.85 -6.60 -21.54
C GLU A 201 0.08 -7.56 -22.31
N ALA A 202 0.57 -7.15 -23.46
CA ALA A 202 1.48 -7.96 -24.27
C ALA A 202 2.78 -8.37 -23.56
N GLN A 203 3.20 -7.64 -22.53
CA GLN A 203 4.46 -7.86 -21.80
C GLN A 203 4.26 -8.47 -20.41
N VAL A 204 3.01 -8.53 -19.93
CA VAL A 204 2.68 -9.08 -18.60
C VAL A 204 3.09 -10.55 -18.48
N GLY A 205 3.00 -11.32 -19.56
CA GLY A 205 3.39 -12.74 -19.58
C GLY A 205 4.85 -13.02 -19.17
N ALA A 206 5.75 -12.03 -19.33
CA ALA A 206 7.15 -12.12 -18.94
C ALA A 206 7.41 -11.74 -17.46
N LEU A 207 6.44 -11.13 -16.77
CA LEU A 207 6.58 -10.67 -15.39
C LEU A 207 6.20 -11.77 -14.39
N ARG A 208 6.98 -11.86 -13.33
CA ARG A 208 6.74 -12.78 -12.22
C ARG A 208 6.97 -12.07 -10.89
N ALA A 209 6.21 -12.45 -9.87
CA ALA A 209 6.50 -12.05 -8.50
C ALA A 209 7.92 -12.52 -8.10
N GLY A 210 8.63 -11.68 -7.35
CA GLY A 210 10.02 -11.89 -6.96
C GLY A 210 11.06 -11.36 -7.96
N GLN A 211 10.68 -10.96 -9.16
CA GLN A 211 11.57 -10.39 -10.17
C GLN A 211 12.16 -9.06 -9.69
N THR A 212 13.46 -8.87 -9.90
CA THR A 212 14.14 -7.64 -9.51
C THR A 212 13.80 -6.50 -10.47
N ILE A 213 13.56 -5.33 -9.90
CA ILE A 213 13.40 -4.08 -10.63
C ILE A 213 14.46 -3.07 -10.17
N VAL A 214 14.75 -2.10 -11.02
CA VAL A 214 15.59 -0.95 -10.69
C VAL A 214 14.77 0.32 -10.93
N ALA A 215 14.48 1.04 -9.85
CA ALA A 215 13.79 2.31 -9.91
C ALA A 215 14.79 3.48 -9.93
N ARG A 216 14.46 4.53 -10.64
CA ARG A 216 15.19 5.80 -10.68
C ARG A 216 14.18 6.93 -10.46
N THR A 217 14.61 7.99 -9.81
CA THR A 217 13.76 9.17 -9.58
C THR A 217 14.53 10.44 -9.86
N ASN A 218 13.84 11.45 -10.36
CA ASN A 218 14.42 12.77 -10.59
C ASN A 218 14.78 13.50 -9.28
N ALA A 219 14.15 13.11 -8.16
CA ALA A 219 14.45 13.68 -6.83
C ALA A 219 15.88 13.31 -6.37
N TYR A 220 16.42 12.17 -6.83
CA TYR A 220 17.77 11.70 -6.48
C TYR A 220 18.51 11.28 -7.74
N PRO A 221 19.04 12.27 -8.52
CA PRO A 221 19.74 12.00 -9.77
C PRO A 221 20.96 11.11 -9.53
N GLY A 222 21.10 10.05 -10.34
CA GLY A 222 22.22 9.11 -10.25
C GLY A 222 22.09 8.00 -9.21
N ARG A 223 21.11 8.04 -8.29
CA ARG A 223 20.80 6.91 -7.39
C ARG A 223 19.89 5.90 -8.10
N GLN A 224 20.19 4.63 -7.87
CA GLN A 224 19.37 3.51 -8.32
C GLN A 224 18.83 2.77 -7.09
N PHE A 225 17.56 2.52 -7.09
CA PHE A 225 16.87 1.82 -6.01
C PHE A 225 16.45 0.44 -6.51
N SER A 226 17.02 -0.60 -5.92
CA SER A 226 16.69 -1.97 -6.26
C SER A 226 15.49 -2.43 -5.45
N GLY A 227 14.51 -3.01 -6.13
CA GLY A 227 13.30 -3.54 -5.53
C GLY A 227 12.92 -4.88 -6.14
N ARG A 228 11.82 -5.44 -5.66
CA ARG A 228 11.25 -6.69 -6.16
C ARG A 228 9.77 -6.54 -6.46
N VAL A 229 9.31 -7.16 -7.54
CA VAL A 229 7.89 -7.28 -7.84
C VAL A 229 7.22 -8.09 -6.74
N ILE A 230 6.18 -7.50 -6.10
CA ILE A 230 5.36 -8.17 -5.08
C ILE A 230 4.21 -8.91 -5.77
N SER A 231 3.49 -8.20 -6.63
CA SER A 231 2.29 -8.70 -7.28
C SER A 231 2.04 -8.03 -8.62
N VAL A 232 1.34 -8.76 -9.46
CA VAL A 232 0.78 -8.27 -10.73
C VAL A 232 -0.73 -8.31 -10.54
N ASP A 233 -1.43 -7.20 -10.82
CA ASP A 233 -2.90 -7.17 -10.75
C ASP A 233 -3.48 -8.17 -11.76
N SER A 234 -4.58 -8.81 -11.39
CA SER A 234 -5.30 -9.72 -12.28
C SER A 234 -6.22 -8.98 -13.26
N ARG A 235 -6.41 -7.67 -13.07
CA ARG A 235 -7.29 -6.84 -13.89
C ARG A 235 -6.50 -6.09 -14.94
N VAL A 236 -7.00 -6.11 -16.17
CA VAL A 236 -6.52 -5.27 -17.25
C VAL A 236 -7.38 -4.01 -17.28
N ASP A 237 -6.78 -2.85 -17.25
CA ASP A 237 -7.46 -1.59 -17.50
C ASP A 237 -7.87 -1.53 -18.99
N ALA A 238 -9.18 -1.49 -19.23
CA ALA A 238 -9.73 -1.54 -20.58
C ALA A 238 -9.41 -0.28 -21.41
N ALA A 239 -9.18 0.87 -20.76
CA ALA A 239 -8.89 2.12 -21.45
C ALA A 239 -7.43 2.19 -21.91
N THR A 240 -6.51 1.73 -21.08
CA THR A 240 -5.05 1.79 -21.34
C THR A 240 -4.48 0.46 -21.83
N ARG A 241 -5.24 -0.65 -21.75
CA ARG A 241 -4.80 -2.02 -22.02
C ARG A 241 -3.52 -2.37 -21.27
N SER A 242 -3.43 -1.94 -20.04
CA SER A 242 -2.30 -2.17 -19.16
C SER A 242 -2.73 -2.84 -17.85
N VAL A 243 -1.77 -3.47 -17.20
CA VAL A 243 -1.91 -4.13 -15.91
C VAL A 243 -1.04 -3.39 -14.90
N ILE A 244 -1.56 -3.15 -13.72
CA ILE A 244 -0.79 -2.54 -12.63
C ILE A 244 0.10 -3.60 -11.99
N VAL A 245 1.37 -3.28 -11.87
CA VAL A 245 2.37 -4.11 -11.20
C VAL A 245 2.86 -3.36 -9.98
N ARG A 246 2.88 -4.03 -8.84
CA ARG A 246 3.38 -3.48 -7.59
C ARG A 246 4.73 -4.09 -7.24
N ALA A 247 5.69 -3.23 -6.96
CA ALA A 247 6.99 -3.63 -6.46
C ALA A 247 7.28 -3.00 -5.09
N ALA A 248 8.09 -3.68 -4.29
CA ALA A 248 8.63 -3.16 -3.04
C ALA A 248 10.08 -2.75 -3.21
N VAL A 249 10.39 -1.57 -2.75
CA VAL A 249 11.75 -1.01 -2.70
C VAL A 249 12.06 -0.71 -1.24
N PRO A 250 13.02 -1.42 -0.61
CA PRO A 250 13.45 -1.10 0.75
C PRO A 250 13.98 0.34 0.81
N ASN A 251 13.56 1.08 1.83
CA ASN A 251 14.04 2.42 2.11
C ASN A 251 14.86 2.37 3.40
N ALA A 252 16.16 2.49 3.27
CA ALA A 252 17.09 2.41 4.40
C ALA A 252 17.49 3.79 4.96
N ASP A 253 16.96 4.88 4.37
CA ASP A 253 17.30 6.27 4.74
C ASP A 253 16.31 6.84 5.75
#